data_3242c3a0f123d57ba6ca9030349d58ec
#
_entry.id   3242c3a0f123d57ba6ca9030349d58ec
#
_cell.length_a   1.000
_cell.length_b   1.000
_cell.length_c   1.000
_cell.angle_alpha   90.00
_cell.angle_beta   90.00
_cell.angle_gamma   90.00
#
_symmetry.space_group_name_H-M   'P 1'
#
loop_
_entity.id
_entity.type
_entity.pdbx_description
1 polymer ?
#
loop_
_entity_poly.entity_id
_entity_poly.type
_entity_poly.pdbx_seq_one_letter_code
_entity_poly.pdbx_strand_id
1 'polypeptide(L)'
;VELYNKLIMNKRELTKKVAERSGHTQATSALIINTFISCILESLEAGEKVTIQDFGTLAVKQQKTRERFNLITKKVEKYSSYDYIKFITSKSLKNKQKARSLATKE
;
A
#
# COMPACT_ATOMS: atom_id res chain seq x y z
N VAL A 1 19.53 -5.98 -11.60
CA VAL A 1 18.15 -6.37 -11.89
C VAL A 1 17.77 -7.64 -11.13
N GLU A 2 18.60 -8.68 -11.18
CA GLU A 2 18.33 -9.92 -10.44
C GLU A 2 18.31 -9.70 -8.94
N LEU A 3 19.21 -8.88 -8.43
CA LEU A 3 19.28 -8.54 -7.02
C LEU A 3 18.01 -7.79 -6.59
N TYR A 4 17.56 -6.87 -7.41
CA TYR A 4 16.33 -6.13 -7.18
C TYR A 4 15.12 -7.07 -7.12
N ASN A 5 15.03 -8.02 -8.05
CA ASN A 5 13.94 -8.98 -8.09
C ASN A 5 13.89 -9.87 -6.84
N LYS A 6 15.05 -10.21 -6.28
CA LYS A 6 15.13 -10.98 -5.04
C LYS A 6 14.61 -10.22 -3.82
N LEU A 7 14.58 -8.88 -3.89
CA LEU A 7 14.09 -8.03 -2.80
C LEU A 7 12.58 -7.82 -2.87
N ILE A 8 11.95 -8.22 -3.97
CA ILE A 8 10.51 -8.10 -4.12
C ILE A 8 9.83 -9.33 -3.54
N MET A 9 8.93 -9.11 -2.59
CA MET A 9 8.14 -10.16 -1.98
C MET A 9 6.70 -10.05 -2.48
N ASN A 10 6.18 -11.12 -3.07
CA ASN A 10 4.82 -11.16 -3.58
C ASN A 10 3.86 -11.79 -2.57
N LYS A 11 2.57 -11.80 -2.89
CA LYS A 11 1.53 -12.36 -2.02
C LYS A 11 1.77 -13.85 -1.72
N ARG A 12 2.24 -14.60 -2.70
CA ARG A 12 2.51 -16.03 -2.54
C ARG A 12 3.61 -16.29 -1.51
N GLU A 13 4.69 -15.53 -1.59
CA GLU A 13 5.80 -15.63 -0.65
C GLU A 13 5.40 -15.16 0.75
N LEU A 14 4.61 -14.09 0.84
CA LEU A 14 4.07 -13.62 2.10
C LEU A 14 3.17 -14.67 2.75
N THR A 15 2.37 -15.36 1.96
CA THR A 15 1.49 -16.43 2.45
C THR A 15 2.30 -17.58 3.05
N LYS A 16 3.39 -17.98 2.41
CA LYS A 16 4.30 -19.01 2.93
C LYS A 16 4.89 -18.58 4.28
N LYS A 17 5.35 -17.34 4.34
CA LYS A 17 5.95 -16.80 5.56
C LYS A 17 4.95 -16.71 6.71
N VAL A 18 3.72 -16.30 6.42
CA VAL A 18 2.63 -16.25 7.40
C VAL A 18 2.31 -17.65 7.89
N ALA A 19 2.22 -18.64 7.00
CA ALA A 19 1.95 -20.01 7.36
C ALA A 19 3.01 -20.56 8.32
N GLU A 20 4.27 -20.32 8.03
CA GLU A 20 5.39 -20.75 8.87
C GLU A 20 5.35 -20.13 10.27
N ARG A 21 5.12 -18.82 10.34
CA ARG A 21 5.12 -18.09 11.61
C ARG A 21 3.89 -18.34 12.46
N SER A 22 2.74 -18.56 11.82
CA SER A 22 1.47 -18.77 12.53
C SER A 22 1.22 -20.23 12.90
N GLY A 23 1.97 -21.17 12.30
CA GLY A 23 1.76 -22.59 12.52
C GLY A 23 0.56 -23.16 11.77
N HIS A 24 0.01 -22.40 10.82
CA HIS A 24 -1.10 -22.85 9.99
C HIS A 24 -0.60 -23.35 8.62
N THR A 25 -1.47 -24.07 7.92
CA THR A 25 -1.17 -24.51 6.57
C THR A 25 -1.15 -23.34 5.61
N GLN A 26 -0.50 -23.51 4.45
CA GLN A 26 -0.49 -22.49 3.41
C GLN A 26 -1.89 -22.23 2.87
N ALA A 27 -2.73 -23.26 2.76
CA ALA A 27 -4.11 -23.12 2.30
C ALA A 27 -4.94 -22.27 3.25
N THR A 28 -4.84 -22.53 4.55
CA THR A 28 -5.55 -21.74 5.58
C THR A 28 -5.03 -20.30 5.60
N SER A 29 -3.73 -20.13 5.52
CA SER A 29 -3.11 -18.80 5.51
C SER A 29 -3.54 -17.99 4.29
N ALA A 30 -3.59 -18.62 3.12
CA ALA A 30 -4.05 -17.99 1.88
C ALA A 30 -5.51 -17.55 2.00
N LEU A 31 -6.36 -18.39 2.57
CA LEU A 31 -7.77 -18.06 2.80
C LEU A 31 -7.92 -16.83 3.69
N ILE A 32 -7.20 -16.80 4.79
CA ILE A 32 -7.24 -15.67 5.74
C ILE A 32 -6.74 -14.38 5.10
N ILE A 33 -5.62 -14.46 4.40
CA ILE A 33 -5.02 -13.30 3.71
C ILE A 33 -5.96 -12.75 2.64
N ASN A 34 -6.53 -13.62 1.82
CA ASN A 34 -7.47 -13.21 0.77
C ASN A 34 -8.73 -12.58 1.35
N THR A 35 -9.26 -13.16 2.43
CA THR A 35 -10.43 -12.63 3.12
C THR A 35 -10.13 -11.27 3.73
N PHE A 36 -8.97 -11.11 4.34
CA PHE A 36 -8.51 -9.85 4.94
C PHE A 36 -8.44 -8.74 3.88
N ILE A 37 -7.84 -9.04 2.75
CA ILE A 37 -7.72 -8.07 1.64
C ILE A 37 -9.11 -7.72 1.09
N SER A 38 -9.99 -8.71 0.93
CA SER A 38 -11.37 -8.48 0.46
C SER A 38 -12.14 -7.56 1.40
N CYS A 39 -11.99 -7.75 2.70
CA CYS A 39 -12.64 -6.90 3.70
C CYS A 39 -12.14 -5.45 3.62
N ILE A 40 -10.83 -5.27 3.42
CA ILE A 40 -10.25 -3.94 3.24
C ILE A 40 -10.82 -3.26 2.00
N LEU A 41 -10.90 -3.99 0.89
CA LEU A 41 -11.43 -3.45 -0.37
C LEU A 41 -12.90 -3.07 -0.25
N GLU A 42 -13.70 -3.89 0.43
CA GLU A 42 -15.11 -3.57 0.66
C GLU A 42 -15.27 -2.27 1.46
N SER A 43 -14.47 -2.11 2.51
CA SER A 43 -14.51 -0.89 3.33
C SER A 43 -14.13 0.34 2.51
N LEU A 44 -13.12 0.22 1.68
CA LEU A 44 -12.68 1.33 0.83
C LEU A 44 -13.73 1.67 -0.23
N GLU A 45 -14.42 0.67 -0.80
CA GLU A 45 -15.51 0.89 -1.74
C GLU A 45 -16.69 1.62 -1.11
N ALA A 46 -16.94 1.35 0.17
CA ALA A 46 -17.97 2.04 0.94
C ALA A 46 -17.56 3.45 1.38
N GLY A 47 -16.33 3.86 1.04
CA GLY A 47 -15.82 5.17 1.42
C GLY A 47 -15.26 5.23 2.84
N GLU A 48 -15.11 4.09 3.47
CA GLU A 48 -14.58 4.02 4.83
C GLU A 48 -13.05 4.07 4.84
N LYS A 49 -12.53 4.66 5.89
CA LYS A 49 -11.10 4.72 6.15
C LYS A 49 -10.69 3.48 6.93
N VAL A 50 -9.64 2.79 6.47
CA VAL A 50 -9.15 1.59 7.15
C VAL A 50 -7.84 1.91 7.86
N THR A 51 -7.84 1.88 9.18
CA THR A 51 -6.65 2.11 10.00
C THR A 51 -6.18 0.80 10.61
N ILE A 52 -4.92 0.46 10.35
CA ILE A 52 -4.26 -0.69 10.95
C ILE A 52 -3.20 -0.17 11.90
N GLN A 53 -3.38 -0.46 13.19
CA GLN A 53 -2.49 0.06 14.23
C GLN A 53 -1.03 -0.34 13.98
N ASP A 54 -0.12 0.60 14.17
CA ASP A 54 1.33 0.45 13.98
C ASP A 54 1.76 0.14 12.55
N PHE A 55 0.84 0.19 11.60
CA PHE A 55 1.11 -0.04 10.19
C PHE A 55 0.81 1.20 9.37
N GLY A 56 -0.45 1.59 9.30
CA GLY A 56 -0.85 2.75 8.54
C GLY A 56 -2.34 2.81 8.30
N THR A 57 -2.72 3.76 7.47
CA THR A 57 -4.11 4.02 7.12
C THR A 57 -4.27 4.02 5.62
N LEU A 58 -5.30 3.29 5.16
CA LEU A 58 -5.73 3.31 3.76
C LEU A 58 -6.97 4.18 3.68
N ALA A 59 -6.95 5.19 2.82
CA ALA A 59 -8.05 6.13 2.67
C ALA A 59 -8.30 6.43 1.20
N VAL A 60 -9.57 6.63 0.86
CA VAL A 60 -9.94 7.08 -0.48
C VAL A 60 -9.82 8.60 -0.50
N LYS A 61 -9.05 9.13 -1.41
CA LYS A 61 -8.87 10.55 -1.63
C LYS A 61 -9.38 10.91 -3.01
N GLN A 62 -9.85 12.13 -3.15
CA GLN A 62 -10.32 12.64 -4.42
C GLN A 62 -9.33 13.65 -4.97
N GLN A 63 -8.87 13.41 -6.18
CA GLN A 63 -8.08 14.37 -6.92
C GLN A 63 -9.04 15.27 -7.69
N LYS A 64 -9.03 16.56 -7.37
CA LYS A 64 -9.91 17.53 -8.00
C LYS A 64 -9.52 17.76 -9.46
N THR A 65 -10.49 18.15 -10.29
CA THR A 65 -10.25 18.58 -11.66
C THR A 65 -9.20 19.69 -11.67
N ARG A 66 -8.22 19.56 -12.52
CA ARG A 66 -7.17 20.55 -12.65
C ARG A 66 -6.78 20.76 -14.11
N GLU A 67 -6.24 21.93 -14.39
CA GLU A 67 -5.72 22.28 -15.70
C GLU A 67 -4.20 22.30 -15.65
N ARG A 68 -3.58 21.82 -16.69
CA ARG A 68 -2.13 21.77 -16.78
C ARG A 68 -1.69 22.13 -18.18
N PHE A 69 -0.73 23.02 -18.28
CA PHE A 69 -0.15 23.41 -19.57
C PHE A 69 0.86 22.34 -20.02
N ASN A 70 0.61 21.78 -21.21
CA ASN A 70 1.52 20.79 -21.77
C ASN A 70 2.53 21.51 -22.66
N LEU A 71 3.80 21.49 -22.27
CA LEU A 71 4.88 22.17 -23.00
C LEU A 71 5.15 21.55 -24.37
N ILE A 72 4.81 20.29 -24.56
CA ILE A 72 5.03 19.60 -25.83
C ILE A 72 3.96 19.98 -26.85
N THR A 73 2.69 19.92 -26.44
CA THR A 73 1.55 20.27 -27.32
C THR A 73 1.25 21.76 -27.32
N LYS A 74 1.79 22.49 -26.34
CA LYS A 74 1.52 23.93 -26.10
C LYS A 74 0.05 24.24 -25.91
N LYS A 75 -0.69 23.28 -25.32
CA LYS A 75 -2.12 23.43 -25.02
C LYS A 75 -2.37 23.18 -23.54
N VAL A 76 -3.45 23.77 -23.03
CA VAL A 76 -3.93 23.51 -21.69
C VAL A 76 -4.73 22.22 -21.72
N GLU A 77 -4.33 21.27 -20.89
CA GLU A 77 -5.03 20.00 -20.75
C GLU A 77 -5.81 19.97 -19.45
N LYS A 78 -7.05 19.50 -19.52
CA LYS A 78 -7.89 19.33 -18.35
C LYS A 78 -7.88 17.87 -17.89
N TYR A 79 -7.58 17.68 -16.63
CA TYR A 79 -7.62 16.36 -16.00
C TYR A 79 -8.88 16.28 -15.16
N SER A 80 -9.72 15.29 -15.45
CA SER A 80 -10.95 15.05 -14.69
C SER A 80 -10.65 14.65 -13.26
N SER A 81 -11.59 14.90 -12.37
CA SER A 81 -11.48 14.44 -10.99
C SER A 81 -11.55 12.90 -10.97
N TYR A 82 -10.83 12.30 -10.07
CA TYR A 82 -10.85 10.84 -9.88
C TYR A 82 -10.55 10.50 -8.42
N ASP A 83 -11.03 9.36 -7.99
CA ASP A 83 -10.76 8.84 -6.67
C ASP A 83 -9.55 7.93 -6.72
N TYR A 84 -8.72 7.98 -5.69
CA TYR A 84 -7.57 7.11 -5.56
C TYR A 84 -7.39 6.69 -4.12
N ILE A 85 -6.72 5.57 -3.93
CA ILE A 85 -6.45 5.03 -2.60
C ILE A 85 -5.06 5.51 -2.17
N LYS A 86 -4.99 6.16 -1.02
CA LYS A 86 -3.73 6.64 -0.46
C LYS A 86 -3.39 5.84 0.79
N PHE A 87 -2.15 5.38 0.87
CA PHE A 87 -1.61 4.74 2.05
C PHE A 87 -0.80 5.75 2.85
N ILE A 88 -1.17 5.93 4.12
CA ILE A 88 -0.48 6.84 5.03
C ILE A 88 0.19 6.00 6.11
N THR A 89 1.51 6.06 6.18
CA THR A 89 2.29 5.31 7.17
C THR A 89 1.99 5.79 8.58
N SER A 90 1.94 4.88 9.55
CA SER A 90 1.77 5.24 10.95
C SER A 90 3.01 5.95 11.49
N LYS A 91 2.86 6.71 12.57
CA LYS A 91 3.99 7.40 13.21
C LYS A 91 5.02 6.39 13.72
N SER A 92 4.58 5.29 14.30
CA SER A 92 5.46 4.23 14.78
C SER A 92 6.31 3.66 13.66
N LEU A 93 5.70 3.40 12.51
CA LEU A 93 6.41 2.86 11.36
C LEU A 93 7.38 3.89 10.79
N LYS A 94 6.98 5.15 10.69
CA LYS A 94 7.85 6.24 10.25
C LYS A 94 9.07 6.39 11.16
N ASN A 95 8.88 6.33 12.47
CA ASN A 95 9.96 6.45 13.44
C ASN A 95 10.94 5.29 13.33
N LYS A 96 10.44 4.07 13.16
CA LYS A 96 11.29 2.89 12.96
C LYS A 96 12.09 2.99 11.66
N GLN A 97 11.45 3.45 10.60
CA GLN A 97 12.09 3.65 9.30
C GLN A 97 13.19 4.70 9.40
N LYS A 98 12.91 5.81 10.07
CA LYS A 98 13.86 6.92 10.26
C LYS A 98 15.08 6.47 11.07
N ALA A 99 14.86 5.73 12.15
CA ALA A 99 15.94 5.19 12.97
C ALA A 99 16.83 4.24 12.18
N ARG A 100 16.23 3.36 11.38
CA ARG A 100 16.97 2.43 10.51
C ARG A 100 17.78 3.18 9.47
N SER A 101 17.22 4.22 8.87
CA SER A 101 17.88 5.05 7.87
C SER A 101 19.12 5.74 8.47
N LEU A 102 19.00 6.29 9.67
CA LEU A 102 20.12 6.94 10.38
C LEU A 102 21.22 5.94 10.73
N ALA A 103 20.85 4.74 11.17
CA ALA A 103 21.80 3.68 11.47
C ALA A 103 22.56 3.21 10.22
N THR A 104 21.89 3.18 9.08
CA THR A 104 22.49 2.74 7.82
C THR A 104 23.49 3.74 7.25
N LYS A 105 23.34 5.03 7.57
CA LYS A 105 24.22 6.09 7.07
C LYS A 105 25.58 6.14 7.76
N GLU A 106 25.71 5.49 8.89
CA GLU A 106 26.97 5.38 9.61
C GLU A 106 27.77 4.15 9.18
#